data_b8142c39b5cb4d94c13602e16e5dd37d
#
_entry.id   b8142c39b5cb4d94c13602e16e5dd37d
#
_cell.length_a   1.000
_cell.length_b   1.000
_cell.length_c   1.000
_cell.angle_alpha   90.00
_cell.angle_beta   90.00
_cell.angle_gamma   90.00
#
_symmetry.space_group_name_H-M   'P 1'
#
loop_
_entity.id
_entity.type
_entity.pdbx_description
1 polymer ?
#
loop_
_entity_poly.entity_id
_entity_poly.type
_entity_poly.pdbx_seq_one_letter_code
_entity_poly.pdbx_strand_id
1 'polypeptide(L)'
;VCLVAIGLPWLLGEPGSARRYMSLAFGLAITLSVVLVLERGLGGLFEVEYDRVSVVHFSFAALLFGFWVSVRVFAPSNPRRRTAAAAIGIIAVFWSLHLVFPKVLGNPLLDFDPALIPIFDQISEYQSVGGAGRFLLYLGGAVFAVPWIVWRIRDAGSFSAAWAWLLIGLASIVFLLFALSWIRWSLYVSMFVAIAVADMAVRADAAID
;
A
#
# COMPACT_ATOMS: atom_id res chain seq x y z
N VAL A 1 1.06 -4.58 -1.92
CA VAL A 1 1.58 -3.60 -2.91
C VAL A 1 2.83 -2.92 -2.37
N CYS A 2 2.79 -2.30 -1.18
CA CYS A 2 3.96 -1.60 -0.61
C CYS A 2 5.19 -2.50 -0.47
N LEU A 3 5.04 -3.77 -0.06
CA LEU A 3 6.17 -4.70 0.11
C LEU A 3 6.86 -5.06 -1.21
N VAL A 4 6.11 -5.29 -2.27
CA VAL A 4 6.65 -5.58 -3.61
C VAL A 4 7.33 -4.33 -4.15
N ALA A 5 6.70 -3.19 -3.98
CA ALA A 5 7.20 -1.90 -4.41
C ALA A 5 8.49 -1.50 -3.70
N ILE A 6 8.56 -1.72 -2.39
CA ILE A 6 9.72 -1.45 -1.56
C ILE A 6 10.88 -2.41 -1.87
N GLY A 7 10.60 -3.65 -2.26
CA GLY A 7 11.62 -4.66 -2.54
C GLY A 7 12.31 -4.54 -3.89
N LEU A 8 11.69 -3.95 -4.90
CA LEU A 8 12.17 -4.03 -6.27
C LEU A 8 13.48 -3.29 -6.54
N PRO A 9 13.75 -2.05 -6.05
CA PRO A 9 15.06 -1.41 -6.22
C PRO A 9 16.19 -2.22 -5.61
N TRP A 10 15.95 -2.86 -4.46
CA TRP A 10 16.93 -3.77 -3.87
C TRP A 10 17.13 -5.04 -4.71
N LEU A 11 16.05 -5.63 -5.23
CA LEU A 11 16.11 -6.77 -6.15
C LEU A 11 16.91 -6.44 -7.40
N LEU A 12 16.75 -5.24 -7.95
CA LEU A 12 17.48 -4.72 -9.10
C LEU A 12 18.92 -4.31 -8.78
N GLY A 13 19.31 -4.33 -7.51
CA GLY A 13 20.69 -4.10 -7.09
C GLY A 13 21.03 -2.64 -6.85
N GLU A 14 20.06 -1.75 -6.68
CA GLU A 14 20.32 -0.34 -6.36
C GLU A 14 21.11 -0.21 -5.04
N PRO A 15 22.30 0.43 -5.05
CA PRO A 15 23.12 0.58 -3.86
C PRO A 15 22.40 1.44 -2.81
N GLY A 16 22.50 1.04 -1.54
CA GLY A 16 21.89 1.76 -0.42
C GLY A 16 20.37 1.63 -0.26
N SER A 17 19.68 0.93 -1.18
CA SER A 17 18.24 0.73 -1.12
C SER A 17 17.80 0.03 0.18
N ALA A 18 18.49 -1.02 0.60
CA ALA A 18 18.19 -1.73 1.85
C ALA A 18 18.23 -0.81 3.08
N ARG A 19 19.20 0.13 3.14
CA ARG A 19 19.28 1.12 4.23
C ARG A 19 18.10 2.07 4.23
N ARG A 20 17.71 2.58 3.05
CA ARG A 20 16.57 3.49 2.91
C ARG A 20 15.27 2.80 3.37
N TYR A 21 15.05 1.57 2.93
CA TYR A 21 13.83 0.82 3.31
C TYR A 21 13.81 0.39 4.76
N MET A 22 14.98 0.08 5.33
CA MET A 22 15.11 -0.15 6.77
C MET A 22 14.70 1.10 7.56
N SER A 23 15.18 2.29 7.15
CA SER A 23 14.81 3.55 7.80
C SER A 23 13.33 3.88 7.66
N LEU A 24 12.74 3.61 6.48
CA LEU A 24 11.29 3.78 6.25
C LEU A 24 10.45 2.82 7.12
N ALA A 25 10.84 1.55 7.19
CA ALA A 25 10.15 0.57 8.03
C ALA A 25 10.27 0.91 9.51
N PHE A 26 11.43 1.41 9.96
CA PHE A 26 11.63 1.90 11.32
C PHE A 26 10.75 3.12 11.62
N GLY A 27 10.74 4.11 10.72
CA GLY A 27 9.87 5.28 10.84
C GLY A 27 8.39 4.90 10.91
N LEU A 28 7.96 3.96 10.07
CA LEU A 28 6.60 3.44 10.09
C LEU A 28 6.28 2.76 11.44
N ALA A 29 7.18 1.93 11.96
CA ALA A 29 6.98 1.27 13.25
C ALA A 29 6.86 2.28 14.41
N ILE A 30 7.72 3.32 14.43
CA ILE A 30 7.62 4.40 15.42
C ILE A 30 6.29 5.14 15.28
N THR A 31 5.93 5.56 14.07
CA THR A 31 4.68 6.29 13.82
C THR A 31 3.47 5.48 14.29
N LEU A 32 3.40 4.20 13.93
CA LEU A 32 2.33 3.32 14.36
C LEU A 32 2.32 3.11 15.87
N SER A 33 3.48 3.05 16.54
CA SER A 33 3.56 2.99 18.00
C SER A 33 2.96 4.23 18.65
N VAL A 34 3.31 5.40 18.13
CA VAL A 34 2.77 6.68 18.66
C VAL A 34 1.26 6.75 18.44
N VAL A 35 0.79 6.45 17.22
CA VAL A 35 -0.65 6.46 16.91
C VAL A 35 -1.40 5.45 17.79
N LEU A 36 -0.86 4.25 17.97
CA LEU A 36 -1.46 3.21 18.79
C LEU A 36 -1.62 3.67 20.24
N VAL A 37 -0.58 4.30 20.83
CA VAL A 37 -0.63 4.85 22.19
C VAL A 37 -1.65 5.98 22.30
N LEU A 38 -1.68 6.88 21.32
CA LEU A 38 -2.60 8.03 21.32
C LEU A 38 -4.05 7.61 21.14
N GLU A 39 -4.31 6.63 20.27
CA GLU A 39 -5.67 6.18 19.94
C GLU A 39 -6.25 5.23 20.98
N ARG A 40 -5.42 4.33 21.55
CA ARG A 40 -5.86 3.25 22.44
C ARG A 40 -5.54 3.46 23.90
N GLY A 41 -4.62 4.40 24.21
CA GLY A 41 -4.03 4.50 25.54
C GLY A 41 -3.21 3.25 25.89
N LEU A 42 -2.64 3.23 27.10
CA LEU A 42 -1.79 2.12 27.54
C LEU A 42 -2.56 0.81 27.79
N GLY A 43 -3.84 0.88 28.12
CA GLY A 43 -4.67 -0.29 28.41
C GLY A 43 -5.10 -1.07 27.17
N GLY A 44 -5.24 -0.40 26.01
CA GLY A 44 -5.71 -1.02 24.76
C GLY A 44 -4.61 -1.40 23.77
N LEU A 45 -3.33 -1.31 24.15
CA LEU A 45 -2.20 -1.51 23.22
C LEU A 45 -2.17 -2.88 22.55
N PHE A 46 -2.68 -3.91 23.21
CA PHE A 46 -2.67 -5.29 22.72
C PHE A 46 -4.02 -5.73 22.14
N GLU A 47 -4.98 -4.82 22.04
CA GLU A 47 -6.26 -5.14 21.39
C GLU A 47 -6.05 -5.39 19.90
N VAL A 48 -6.65 -6.49 19.44
CA VAL A 48 -6.56 -6.94 18.05
C VAL A 48 -7.77 -6.43 17.29
N GLU A 49 -7.56 -5.43 16.44
CA GLU A 49 -8.57 -4.94 15.50
C GLU A 49 -7.96 -4.86 14.11
N TYR A 50 -8.76 -5.11 13.08
CA TYR A 50 -8.31 -5.16 11.69
C TYR A 50 -8.76 -3.95 10.86
N ASP A 51 -9.75 -3.22 11.34
CA ASP A 51 -10.34 -2.02 10.71
C ASP A 51 -9.77 -0.70 11.24
N ARG A 52 -9.05 -0.75 12.35
CA ARG A 52 -8.39 0.40 12.99
C ARG A 52 -6.93 0.10 13.26
N VAL A 53 -6.17 1.15 13.57
CA VAL A 53 -4.77 0.97 13.99
C VAL A 53 -4.73 0.12 15.27
N SER A 54 -4.01 -0.98 15.21
CA SER A 54 -3.91 -1.97 16.29
C SER A 54 -2.53 -2.61 16.33
N VAL A 55 -2.30 -3.46 17.30
CA VAL A 55 -1.08 -4.25 17.45
C VAL A 55 -0.74 -5.06 16.17
N VAL A 56 -1.73 -5.42 15.36
CA VAL A 56 -1.54 -6.11 14.07
C VAL A 56 -0.70 -5.24 13.11
N HIS A 57 -1.06 -3.98 12.97
CA HIS A 57 -0.37 -3.03 12.09
C HIS A 57 1.06 -2.73 12.57
N PHE A 58 1.22 -2.57 13.89
CA PHE A 58 2.54 -2.43 14.50
C PHE A 58 3.41 -3.67 14.27
N SER A 59 2.86 -4.88 14.50
CA SER A 59 3.57 -6.13 14.29
C SER A 59 4.03 -6.30 12.84
N PHE A 60 3.18 -5.92 11.88
CA PHE A 60 3.55 -5.91 10.48
C PHE A 60 4.74 -4.97 10.20
N ALA A 61 4.72 -3.75 10.72
CA ALA A 61 5.81 -2.79 10.55
C ALA A 61 7.11 -3.27 11.23
N ALA A 62 7.01 -3.88 12.42
CA ALA A 62 8.15 -4.45 13.13
C ALA A 62 8.76 -5.64 12.38
N LEU A 63 7.94 -6.54 11.83
CA LEU A 63 8.41 -7.65 10.99
C LEU A 63 9.06 -7.14 9.70
N LEU A 64 8.49 -6.11 9.08
CA LEU A 64 9.07 -5.47 7.91
C LEU A 64 10.44 -4.84 8.22
N PHE A 65 10.56 -4.18 9.36
CA PHE A 65 11.86 -3.65 9.83
C PHE A 65 12.86 -4.78 10.05
N GLY A 66 12.47 -5.84 10.77
CA GLY A 66 13.31 -7.03 10.99
C GLY A 66 13.78 -7.69 9.69
N PHE A 67 12.90 -7.76 8.68
CA PHE A 67 13.25 -8.22 7.33
C PHE A 67 14.36 -7.36 6.72
N TRP A 68 14.24 -6.03 6.74
CA TRP A 68 15.25 -5.15 6.15
C TRP A 68 16.57 -5.12 6.93
N VAL A 69 16.54 -5.32 8.24
CA VAL A 69 17.75 -5.54 9.07
C VAL A 69 18.44 -6.81 8.61
N SER A 70 17.70 -7.90 8.46
CA SER A 70 18.24 -9.19 8.00
C SER A 70 18.84 -9.08 6.59
N VAL A 71 18.13 -8.41 5.68
CA VAL A 71 18.64 -8.13 4.33
C VAL A 71 19.94 -7.35 4.36
N ARG A 72 20.07 -6.36 5.25
CA ARG A 72 21.28 -5.56 5.38
C ARG A 72 22.47 -6.37 5.92
N VAL A 73 22.22 -7.28 6.86
CA VAL A 73 23.26 -8.10 7.47
C VAL A 73 23.73 -9.20 6.53
N PHE A 74 22.79 -9.86 5.84
CA PHE A 74 23.07 -11.03 5.01
C PHE A 74 23.10 -10.73 3.50
N ALA A 75 23.13 -9.44 3.10
CA ALA A 75 22.98 -8.94 1.74
C ALA A 75 23.58 -9.86 0.66
N PRO A 76 22.78 -10.68 -0.04
CA PRO A 76 23.29 -11.52 -1.09
C PRO A 76 23.69 -10.65 -2.30
N SER A 77 24.92 -10.86 -2.79
CA SER A 77 25.43 -10.16 -3.98
C SER A 77 24.76 -10.62 -5.28
N ASN A 78 24.30 -11.86 -5.32
CA ASN A 78 23.70 -12.48 -6.51
C ASN A 78 22.20 -12.14 -6.64
N PRO A 79 21.73 -11.67 -7.82
CA PRO A 79 20.32 -11.35 -8.06
C PRO A 79 19.35 -12.50 -7.76
N ARG A 80 19.70 -13.73 -8.13
CA ARG A 80 18.84 -14.91 -7.85
C ARG A 80 18.68 -15.15 -6.35
N ARG A 81 19.77 -14.98 -5.58
CA ARG A 81 19.71 -15.11 -4.11
C ARG A 81 18.91 -13.98 -3.47
N ARG A 82 18.95 -12.76 -4.04
CA ARG A 82 18.09 -11.65 -3.59
C ARG A 82 16.63 -11.96 -3.81
N THR A 83 16.26 -12.45 -5.00
CA THR A 83 14.88 -12.84 -5.29
C THR A 83 14.39 -13.94 -4.35
N ALA A 84 15.21 -14.97 -4.11
CA ALA A 84 14.87 -16.03 -3.17
C ALA A 84 14.72 -15.49 -1.75
N ALA A 85 15.63 -14.64 -1.28
CA ALA A 85 15.56 -14.02 0.05
C ALA A 85 14.33 -13.14 0.20
N ALA A 86 13.95 -12.37 -0.84
CA ALA A 86 12.73 -11.58 -0.84
C ALA A 86 11.48 -12.46 -0.74
N ALA A 87 11.39 -13.52 -1.54
CA ALA A 87 10.27 -14.44 -1.52
C ALA A 87 10.12 -15.13 -0.15
N ILE A 88 11.22 -15.65 0.38
CA ILE A 88 11.24 -16.29 1.72
C ILE A 88 10.84 -15.26 2.78
N GLY A 89 11.38 -14.03 2.72
CA GLY A 89 11.06 -12.99 3.69
C GLY A 89 9.61 -12.57 3.66
N ILE A 90 9.01 -12.41 2.47
CA ILE A 90 7.59 -12.12 2.31
C ILE A 90 6.74 -13.24 2.93
N ILE A 91 7.04 -14.49 2.57
CA ILE A 91 6.33 -15.65 3.12
C ILE A 91 6.48 -15.69 4.64
N ALA A 92 7.68 -15.47 5.18
CA ALA A 92 7.93 -15.48 6.61
C ALA A 92 7.16 -14.39 7.34
N VAL A 93 7.10 -13.15 6.80
CA VAL A 93 6.33 -12.05 7.39
C VAL A 93 4.84 -12.39 7.42
N PHE A 94 4.26 -12.82 6.31
CA PHE A 94 2.83 -13.16 6.25
C PHE A 94 2.49 -14.38 7.11
N TRP A 95 3.36 -15.39 7.10
CA TRP A 95 3.17 -16.58 7.92
C TRP A 95 3.25 -16.26 9.41
N SER A 96 4.22 -15.45 9.83
CA SER A 96 4.33 -15.00 11.22
C SER A 96 3.11 -14.21 11.67
N LEU A 97 2.62 -13.30 10.80
CA LEU A 97 1.38 -12.56 11.08
C LEU A 97 0.18 -13.49 11.18
N HIS A 98 0.06 -14.47 10.28
CA HIS A 98 -1.04 -15.42 10.32
C HIS A 98 -1.03 -16.31 11.55
N LEU A 99 0.15 -16.74 12.02
CA LEU A 99 0.27 -17.54 13.24
C LEU A 99 -0.16 -16.76 14.50
N VAL A 100 0.19 -15.48 14.58
CA VAL A 100 -0.14 -14.63 15.73
C VAL A 100 -1.56 -14.04 15.60
N PHE A 101 -1.95 -13.70 14.38
CA PHE A 101 -3.23 -13.07 14.05
C PHE A 101 -3.92 -13.84 12.91
N PRO A 102 -4.56 -14.99 13.22
CA PRO A 102 -5.11 -15.88 12.17
C PRO A 102 -6.09 -15.21 11.20
N LYS A 103 -6.80 -14.19 11.66
CA LYS A 103 -7.79 -13.46 10.86
C LYS A 103 -7.17 -12.45 9.88
N VAL A 104 -5.87 -12.17 9.97
CA VAL A 104 -5.20 -11.17 9.11
C VAL A 104 -5.24 -11.53 7.62
N LEU A 105 -5.23 -12.81 7.30
CA LEU A 105 -5.37 -13.32 5.93
C LEU A 105 -6.80 -13.78 5.62
N GLY A 106 -7.70 -13.76 6.62
CA GLY A 106 -9.11 -14.04 6.45
C GLY A 106 -9.86 -12.85 5.83
N ASN A 107 -11.08 -13.11 5.41
CA ASN A 107 -11.98 -12.02 5.06
C ASN A 107 -12.56 -11.44 6.36
N PRO A 108 -12.18 -10.22 6.79
CA PRO A 108 -12.71 -9.64 8.01
C PRO A 108 -14.24 -9.46 7.98
N LEU A 109 -14.84 -9.47 6.78
CA LEU A 109 -16.29 -9.37 6.61
C LEU A 109 -17.04 -10.68 6.92
N LEU A 110 -16.35 -11.83 6.93
CA LEU A 110 -16.98 -13.11 7.29
C LEU A 110 -17.24 -13.25 8.80
N ASP A 111 -16.62 -12.38 9.61
CA ASP A 111 -16.81 -12.37 11.06
C ASP A 111 -17.92 -11.40 11.52
N PHE A 112 -18.54 -10.67 10.61
CA PHE A 112 -19.67 -9.84 10.94
C PHE A 112 -20.89 -10.72 11.26
N ASP A 113 -21.60 -10.35 12.33
CA ASP A 113 -22.90 -10.92 12.63
C ASP A 113 -23.80 -10.83 11.38
N PRO A 114 -24.35 -11.95 10.87
CA PRO A 114 -25.26 -11.94 9.73
C PRO A 114 -26.41 -10.92 9.86
N ALA A 115 -26.79 -10.56 11.06
CA ALA A 115 -27.78 -9.52 11.33
C ALA A 115 -27.32 -8.11 10.93
N LEU A 116 -26.00 -7.88 10.82
CA LEU A 116 -25.45 -6.59 10.43
C LEU A 116 -25.31 -6.44 8.90
N ILE A 117 -25.36 -7.52 8.11
CA ILE A 117 -25.22 -7.48 6.65
C ILE A 117 -26.23 -6.51 6.03
N PRO A 118 -27.53 -6.51 6.37
CA PRO A 118 -28.50 -5.56 5.81
C PRO A 118 -28.19 -4.12 6.13
N ILE A 119 -27.52 -3.86 7.26
CA ILE A 119 -27.10 -2.51 7.66
C ILE A 119 -25.94 -2.05 6.77
N PHE A 120 -24.96 -2.91 6.51
CA PHE A 120 -23.84 -2.60 5.62
C PHE A 120 -24.29 -2.37 4.18
N ASP A 121 -25.28 -3.11 3.71
CA ASP A 121 -25.88 -2.90 2.38
C ASP A 121 -26.55 -1.54 2.21
N GLN A 122 -26.98 -0.91 3.31
CA GLN A 122 -27.57 0.43 3.29
C GLN A 122 -26.51 1.54 3.36
N ILE A 123 -25.27 1.22 3.80
CA ILE A 123 -24.19 2.19 3.87
C ILE A 123 -23.56 2.32 2.49
N SER A 124 -23.69 3.47 1.85
CA SER A 124 -23.20 3.72 0.48
C SER A 124 -21.70 3.42 0.30
N GLU A 125 -20.90 3.55 1.36
CA GLU A 125 -19.46 3.30 1.35
C GLU A 125 -19.09 1.82 1.15
N TYR A 126 -19.97 0.90 1.54
CA TYR A 126 -19.78 -0.55 1.37
C TYR A 126 -20.43 -1.09 0.09
N GLN A 127 -21.10 -0.24 -0.66
CA GLN A 127 -21.67 -0.64 -1.94
C GLN A 127 -20.59 -0.69 -3.02
N SER A 128 -20.81 -1.59 -3.98
CA SER A 128 -19.99 -1.60 -5.20
C SER A 128 -20.28 -0.36 -6.06
N VAL A 129 -19.31 -0.01 -6.89
CA VAL A 129 -19.45 1.09 -7.88
C VAL A 129 -20.48 0.76 -8.97
N GLY A 130 -21.40 -0.15 -8.77
CA GLY A 130 -22.35 -0.61 -9.77
C GLY A 130 -22.94 0.49 -10.66
N GLY A 131 -22.63 0.42 -11.97
CA GLY A 131 -23.12 1.32 -13.01
C GLY A 131 -22.19 2.46 -13.40
N ALA A 132 -22.30 2.87 -14.67
CA ALA A 132 -21.41 3.86 -15.29
C ALA A 132 -21.47 5.24 -14.59
N GLY A 133 -22.63 5.65 -14.11
CA GLY A 133 -22.79 6.96 -13.44
C GLY A 133 -22.01 7.04 -12.12
N ARG A 134 -22.07 6.00 -11.28
CA ARG A 134 -21.28 5.95 -10.04
C ARG A 134 -19.79 5.81 -10.33
N PHE A 135 -19.42 5.01 -11.33
CA PHE A 135 -18.03 4.92 -11.77
C PHE A 135 -17.48 6.29 -12.15
N LEU A 136 -18.18 7.04 -12.99
CA LEU A 136 -17.74 8.38 -13.40
C LEU A 136 -17.67 9.34 -12.23
N LEU A 137 -18.61 9.27 -11.29
CA LEU A 137 -18.63 10.14 -10.11
C LEU A 137 -17.44 9.89 -9.18
N TYR A 138 -17.13 8.63 -8.88
CA TYR A 138 -16.12 8.29 -7.87
C TYR A 138 -14.73 7.99 -8.45
N LEU A 139 -14.67 7.53 -9.69
CA LEU A 139 -13.46 7.02 -10.32
C LEU A 139 -13.16 7.66 -11.69
N GLY A 140 -14.00 8.61 -12.15
CA GLY A 140 -13.85 9.21 -13.48
C GLY A 140 -12.49 9.85 -13.72
N GLY A 141 -11.88 10.43 -12.69
CA GLY A 141 -10.52 10.96 -12.76
C GLY A 141 -9.46 9.91 -13.11
N ALA A 142 -9.67 8.64 -12.75
CA ALA A 142 -8.73 7.57 -13.07
C ALA A 142 -8.61 7.32 -14.59
N VAL A 143 -9.65 7.61 -15.36
CA VAL A 143 -9.66 7.49 -16.83
C VAL A 143 -8.57 8.37 -17.46
N PHE A 144 -8.31 9.53 -16.87
CA PHE A 144 -7.26 10.44 -17.33
C PHE A 144 -5.93 10.17 -16.65
N ALA A 145 -5.94 9.85 -15.36
CA ALA A 145 -4.73 9.64 -14.58
C ALA A 145 -3.96 8.39 -14.99
N VAL A 146 -4.66 7.29 -15.32
CA VAL A 146 -3.98 6.03 -15.69
C VAL A 146 -3.15 6.16 -16.98
N PRO A 147 -3.67 6.68 -18.10
CA PRO A 147 -2.85 6.91 -19.30
C PRO A 147 -1.68 7.85 -19.03
N TRP A 148 -1.88 8.90 -18.22
CA TRP A 148 -0.82 9.83 -17.85
C TRP A 148 0.30 9.13 -17.06
N ILE A 149 -0.04 8.35 -16.05
CA ILE A 149 0.93 7.58 -15.26
C ILE A 149 1.74 6.64 -16.17
N VAL A 150 1.07 5.93 -17.09
CA VAL A 150 1.74 5.05 -18.06
C VAL A 150 2.70 5.84 -18.96
N TRP A 151 2.27 7.01 -19.44
CA TRP A 151 3.14 7.88 -20.22
C TRP A 151 4.34 8.36 -19.40
N ARG A 152 4.14 8.77 -18.15
CA ARG A 152 5.22 9.21 -17.25
C ARG A 152 6.25 8.13 -16.94
N ILE A 153 5.82 6.86 -16.82
CA ILE A 153 6.74 5.73 -16.66
C ILE A 153 7.65 5.60 -17.89
N ARG A 154 7.08 5.78 -19.09
CA ARG A 154 7.83 5.66 -20.36
C ARG A 154 8.75 6.85 -20.63
N ASP A 155 8.30 8.04 -20.28
CA ASP A 155 9.00 9.32 -20.49
C ASP A 155 10.04 9.64 -19.42
N ALA A 156 10.15 8.80 -18.39
CA ALA A 156 11.05 9.05 -17.28
C ALA A 156 12.52 9.02 -17.72
N GLY A 157 13.20 10.14 -17.58
CA GLY A 157 14.62 10.28 -17.93
C GLY A 157 15.60 9.57 -16.98
N SER A 158 15.08 9.01 -15.86
CA SER A 158 15.88 8.26 -14.91
C SER A 158 15.11 7.07 -14.35
N PHE A 159 15.83 6.04 -13.93
CA PHE A 159 15.24 4.85 -13.31
C PHE A 159 14.45 5.19 -12.04
N SER A 160 14.95 6.09 -11.20
CA SER A 160 14.26 6.50 -9.97
C SER A 160 12.95 7.22 -10.24
N ALA A 161 12.88 8.05 -11.30
CA ALA A 161 11.66 8.72 -11.71
C ALA A 161 10.63 7.72 -12.28
N ALA A 162 11.06 6.81 -13.16
CA ALA A 162 10.20 5.76 -13.69
C ALA A 162 9.64 4.89 -12.55
N TRP A 163 10.47 4.61 -11.57
CA TRP A 163 10.10 3.81 -10.41
C TRP A 163 9.04 4.48 -9.54
N ALA A 164 9.17 5.78 -9.25
CA ALA A 164 8.18 6.53 -8.50
C ALA A 164 6.80 6.47 -9.19
N TRP A 165 6.76 6.66 -10.50
CA TRP A 165 5.52 6.58 -11.28
C TRP A 165 4.96 5.16 -11.37
N LEU A 166 5.81 4.15 -11.42
CA LEU A 166 5.39 2.75 -11.37
C LEU A 166 4.72 2.43 -10.02
N LEU A 167 5.25 2.94 -8.90
CA LEU A 167 4.65 2.79 -7.59
C LEU A 167 3.27 3.44 -7.51
N ILE A 168 3.16 4.67 -7.99
CA ILE A 168 1.88 5.38 -8.06
C ILE A 168 0.89 4.59 -8.92
N GLY A 169 1.33 4.07 -10.07
CA GLY A 169 0.50 3.26 -10.97
C GLY A 169 0.02 1.96 -10.33
N LEU A 170 0.92 1.20 -9.69
CA LEU A 170 0.56 -0.04 -9.00
C LEU A 170 -0.41 0.22 -7.84
N ALA A 171 -0.15 1.23 -7.03
CA ALA A 171 -1.05 1.60 -5.95
C ALA A 171 -2.41 2.04 -6.50
N SER A 172 -2.44 2.85 -7.56
CA SER A 172 -3.68 3.26 -8.22
C SER A 172 -4.50 2.06 -8.70
N ILE A 173 -3.86 1.08 -9.34
CA ILE A 173 -4.54 -0.14 -9.83
C ILE A 173 -5.13 -0.93 -8.66
N VAL A 174 -4.36 -1.15 -7.59
CA VAL A 174 -4.83 -1.93 -6.45
C VAL A 174 -6.01 -1.26 -5.77
N PHE A 175 -5.92 0.06 -5.49
CA PHE A 175 -7.02 0.77 -4.87
C PHE A 175 -8.21 0.94 -5.82
N LEU A 176 -7.99 1.01 -7.14
CA LEU A 176 -9.06 0.98 -8.15
C LEU A 176 -9.83 -0.34 -8.09
N LEU A 177 -9.14 -1.48 -8.02
CA LEU A 177 -9.78 -2.79 -7.89
C LEU A 177 -10.59 -2.89 -6.59
N PHE A 178 -10.06 -2.39 -5.47
CA PHE A 178 -10.81 -2.32 -4.22
C PHE A 178 -12.00 -1.35 -4.31
N ALA A 179 -11.84 -0.21 -4.97
CA ALA A 179 -12.92 0.77 -5.14
C ALA A 179 -14.06 0.24 -6.01
N LEU A 180 -13.78 -0.65 -6.96
CA LEU A 180 -14.82 -1.35 -7.72
C LEU A 180 -15.67 -2.26 -6.82
N SER A 181 -15.08 -2.84 -5.79
CA SER A 181 -15.79 -3.66 -4.81
C SER A 181 -16.50 -2.81 -3.76
N TRP A 182 -15.85 -1.74 -3.27
CA TRP A 182 -16.39 -0.87 -2.23
C TRP A 182 -16.00 0.60 -2.48
N ILE A 183 -16.99 1.46 -2.62
CA ILE A 183 -16.84 2.88 -2.95
C ILE A 183 -15.87 3.61 -2.00
N ARG A 184 -15.82 3.24 -0.72
CA ARG A 184 -14.93 3.87 0.28
C ARG A 184 -13.45 3.91 -0.15
N TRP A 185 -13.01 2.97 -0.97
CA TRP A 185 -11.64 2.95 -1.47
C TRP A 185 -11.36 3.98 -2.56
N SER A 186 -12.42 4.61 -3.13
CA SER A 186 -12.27 5.67 -4.12
C SER A 186 -11.50 6.89 -3.57
N LEU A 187 -11.56 7.14 -2.26
CA LEU A 187 -10.78 8.19 -1.61
C LEU A 187 -9.28 7.99 -1.84
N TYR A 188 -8.79 6.75 -1.73
CA TYR A 188 -7.39 6.45 -1.96
C TYR A 188 -7.01 6.56 -3.44
N VAL A 189 -7.89 6.16 -4.35
CA VAL A 189 -7.71 6.38 -5.80
C VAL A 189 -7.60 7.87 -6.10
N SER A 190 -8.45 8.70 -5.50
CA SER A 190 -8.46 10.15 -5.73
C SER A 190 -7.13 10.83 -5.34
N MET A 191 -6.42 10.34 -4.33
CA MET A 191 -5.09 10.83 -3.97
C MET A 191 -4.08 10.63 -5.11
N PHE A 192 -4.06 9.47 -5.75
CA PHE A 192 -3.16 9.19 -6.87
C PHE A 192 -3.58 9.94 -8.13
N VAL A 193 -4.89 10.09 -8.35
CA VAL A 193 -5.44 10.93 -9.42
C VAL A 193 -4.99 12.38 -9.24
N ALA A 194 -5.07 12.91 -8.02
CA ALA A 194 -4.64 14.28 -7.71
C ALA A 194 -3.14 14.49 -8.01
N ILE A 195 -2.28 13.52 -7.68
CA ILE A 195 -0.85 13.59 -8.02
C ILE A 195 -0.65 13.65 -9.53
N ALA A 196 -1.34 12.79 -10.30
CA ALA A 196 -1.24 12.78 -11.76
C ALA A 196 -1.75 14.10 -12.38
N VAL A 197 -2.87 14.63 -11.89
CA VAL A 197 -3.45 15.91 -12.36
C VAL A 197 -2.53 17.07 -12.02
N ALA A 198 -1.93 17.10 -10.84
CA ALA A 198 -0.96 18.13 -10.46
C ALA A 198 0.28 18.12 -11.38
N ASP A 199 0.83 16.94 -11.69
CA ASP A 199 1.95 16.82 -12.63
C ASP A 199 1.55 17.22 -14.06
N MET A 200 0.31 16.89 -14.50
CA MET A 200 -0.23 17.39 -15.78
C MET A 200 -0.27 18.91 -15.81
N ALA A 201 -0.80 19.55 -14.78
CA ALA A 201 -0.92 20.99 -14.70
C ALA A 201 0.45 21.69 -14.76
N VAL A 202 1.42 21.21 -13.97
CA VAL A 202 2.78 21.75 -13.95
C VAL A 202 3.45 21.65 -15.34
N ARG A 203 3.23 20.53 -16.04
CA ARG A 203 3.82 20.36 -17.37
C ARG A 203 3.10 21.14 -18.46
N ALA A 204 1.79 21.34 -18.34
CA ALA A 204 1.05 22.18 -19.25
C ALA A 204 1.51 23.64 -19.13
N ASP A 205 1.73 24.12 -17.91
CA ASP A 205 2.28 25.45 -17.63
C ASP A 205 3.66 25.64 -18.27
N ALA A 206 4.56 24.70 -18.03
CA ALA A 206 5.92 24.71 -18.59
C ALA A 206 5.97 24.56 -20.13
N ALA A 207 4.89 24.20 -20.80
CA ALA A 207 4.80 24.10 -22.24
C ALA A 207 4.24 25.38 -22.90
N ILE A 208 3.71 26.30 -22.12
CA ILE A 208 3.15 27.57 -22.56
C ILE A 208 4.22 28.68 -22.54
N ASP A 209 5.21 28.58 -21.65
CA ASP A 209 6.38 29.46 -21.56
C ASP A 209 7.46 29.10 -22.59
#